data_9484fda34dee92723b1c88ae74d7d3c8
#
_entry.id   9484fda34dee92723b1c88ae74d7d3c8
#
_cell.length_a   1.000
_cell.length_b   1.000
_cell.length_c   1.000
_cell.angle_alpha   90.00
_cell.angle_beta   90.00
_cell.angle_gamma   90.00
#
_symmetry.space_group_name_H-M   'P 1'
#
loop_
_entity.id
_entity.type
_entity.pdbx_description
1 polymer ?
#
loop_
_entity_poly.entity_id
_entity_poly.type
_entity_poly.pdbx_seq_one_letter_code
_entity_poly.pdbx_strand_id
1 'polypeptide(L)'
;MTYRFTARAAGTDIDPEGYFTEAGLAEGEDGSGFILMFMAGEEEPDEQEVALGMDTHCLVTVDQGTAYGCVREAVLDGNVLRISLDPEALGSLRLDDGEIEAVIEAPAEDVARFREVLAQVLTYGRTDALPTRLAV
;
A
#
# COMPACT_ATOMS: atom_id res chain seq x y z
N MET A 1 -14.72 -5.77 -12.15
CA MET A 1 -15.39 -4.95 -11.14
C MET A 1 -14.31 -4.25 -10.31
N THR A 2 -14.49 -2.99 -9.97
CA THR A 2 -13.50 -2.20 -9.25
C THR A 2 -14.00 -1.90 -7.84
N TYR A 3 -13.14 -2.09 -6.82
CA TYR A 3 -13.42 -1.58 -5.50
C TYR A 3 -13.25 -0.07 -5.52
N ARG A 4 -14.30 0.65 -5.18
CA ARG A 4 -14.26 2.11 -5.13
C ARG A 4 -14.70 2.57 -3.75
N PHE A 5 -13.88 3.41 -3.11
CA PHE A 5 -14.24 3.97 -1.81
C PHE A 5 -13.66 5.37 -1.65
N THR A 6 -14.23 6.11 -0.70
CA THR A 6 -13.71 7.41 -0.30
C THR A 6 -12.88 7.23 0.96
N ALA A 7 -11.60 7.59 0.88
CA ALA A 7 -10.69 7.53 2.01
C ALA A 7 -10.72 8.88 2.73
N ARG A 8 -11.22 8.90 3.95
CA ARG A 8 -11.30 10.12 4.76
C ARG A 8 -10.13 10.28 5.72
N ALA A 9 -9.30 9.25 5.84
CA ALA A 9 -8.07 9.31 6.61
C ALA A 9 -6.91 8.86 5.72
N ALA A 10 -5.83 9.62 5.75
CA ALA A 10 -4.55 9.27 5.13
C ALA A 10 -3.48 9.46 6.20
N GLY A 11 -2.70 8.43 6.45
CA GLY A 11 -1.69 8.46 7.49
C GLY A 11 -0.39 7.82 7.06
N THR A 12 0.67 8.19 7.75
CA THR A 12 1.99 7.60 7.56
C THR A 12 2.60 7.32 8.92
N ASP A 13 3.43 6.29 8.98
CA ASP A 13 4.19 5.96 10.16
C ASP A 13 5.57 5.50 9.74
N ILE A 14 6.59 6.09 10.34
CA ILE A 14 7.98 5.71 10.13
C ILE A 14 8.50 5.31 11.50
N ASP A 15 8.85 4.03 11.66
CA ASP A 15 9.37 3.52 12.92
C ASP A 15 10.62 4.31 13.34
N PRO A 16 10.63 4.91 14.55
CA PRO A 16 11.81 5.66 15.02
C PRO A 16 13.09 4.83 15.09
N GLU A 17 12.96 3.50 15.19
CA GLU A 17 14.10 2.60 15.20
C GLU A 17 14.50 2.11 13.81
N GLY A 18 13.79 2.54 12.77
CA GLY A 18 14.15 2.24 11.38
C GLY A 18 13.75 0.85 10.88
N TYR A 19 12.79 0.20 11.54
CA TYR A 19 12.40 -1.15 11.14
C TYR A 19 11.38 -1.18 9.99
N PHE A 20 10.51 -0.21 9.90
CA PHE A 20 9.48 -0.19 8.84
C PHE A 20 9.01 1.22 8.52
N THR A 21 8.42 1.34 7.32
CA THR A 21 7.74 2.54 6.84
C THR A 21 6.34 2.15 6.37
N GLU A 22 5.34 2.93 6.71
CA GLU A 22 3.95 2.61 6.45
C GLU A 22 3.20 3.83 5.90
N ALA A 23 2.37 3.60 4.88
CA ALA A 23 1.44 4.59 4.34
C ALA A 23 0.06 3.95 4.27
N GLY A 24 -0.95 4.58 4.83
CA GLY A 24 -2.27 4.00 4.93
C GLY A 24 -3.40 4.94 4.55
N LEU A 25 -4.49 4.33 4.05
CA LEU A 25 -5.76 5.00 3.78
C LEU A 25 -6.86 4.25 4.51
N ALA A 26 -7.84 4.98 5.03
CA ALA A 26 -9.01 4.39 5.66
C ALA A 26 -10.28 5.11 5.23
N GLU A 27 -11.37 4.37 5.11
CA GLU A 27 -12.67 4.92 4.74
C GLU A 27 -13.20 5.88 5.81
N GLY A 28 -13.08 5.52 7.09
CA GLY A 28 -13.51 6.35 8.21
C GLY A 28 -12.38 7.23 8.73
N GLU A 29 -12.72 8.43 9.21
CA GLU A 29 -11.75 9.35 9.81
C GLU A 29 -11.06 8.77 11.04
N ASP A 30 -11.72 7.84 11.71
CA ASP A 30 -11.20 7.13 12.88
C ASP A 30 -10.43 5.85 12.53
N GLY A 31 -10.19 5.59 11.25
CA GLY A 31 -9.50 4.41 10.78
C GLY A 31 -10.40 3.20 10.56
N SER A 32 -11.72 3.37 10.66
CA SER A 32 -12.68 2.29 10.45
C SER A 32 -13.03 2.11 8.97
N GLY A 33 -13.76 1.05 8.66
CA GLY A 33 -14.22 0.74 7.31
C GLY A 33 -13.15 0.06 6.48
N PHE A 34 -13.20 0.26 5.16
CA PHE A 34 -12.21 -0.31 4.25
C PHE A 34 -10.86 0.37 4.45
N ILE A 35 -9.80 -0.42 4.55
CA ILE A 35 -8.46 0.09 4.75
C ILE A 35 -7.48 -0.48 3.72
N LEU A 36 -6.45 0.31 3.41
CA LEU A 36 -5.29 -0.11 2.64
C LEU A 36 -4.06 0.38 3.39
N MET A 37 -3.19 -0.54 3.78
CA MET A 37 -1.93 -0.21 4.45
C MET A 37 -0.76 -0.75 3.64
N PHE A 38 0.09 0.15 3.18
CA PHE A 38 1.28 -0.18 2.41
C PHE A 38 2.49 -0.08 3.33
N MET A 39 3.25 -1.16 3.44
CA MET A 39 4.37 -1.25 4.37
C MET A 39 5.62 -1.76 3.68
N ALA A 40 6.78 -1.31 4.15
CA ALA A 40 8.07 -1.79 3.69
C ALA A 40 9.10 -1.64 4.80
N GLY A 41 10.18 -2.45 4.75
CA GLY A 41 11.32 -2.25 5.61
C GLY A 41 12.11 -1.00 5.19
N GLU A 42 12.93 -0.48 6.07
CA GLU A 42 13.80 0.66 5.76
C GLU A 42 15.22 0.23 5.42
N GLU A 43 15.62 -0.97 5.82
CA GLU A 43 16.94 -1.53 5.58
C GLU A 43 16.91 -2.59 4.49
N GLU A 44 18.05 -2.95 3.95
CA GLU A 44 18.13 -4.05 2.99
C GLU A 44 17.64 -5.34 3.63
N PRO A 45 16.84 -6.14 2.90
CA PRO A 45 16.33 -7.41 3.41
C PRO A 45 17.47 -8.37 3.76
N ASP A 46 17.33 -9.09 4.88
CA ASP A 46 18.28 -10.14 5.24
C ASP A 46 17.95 -11.47 4.53
N GLU A 47 18.79 -12.47 4.73
CA GLU A 47 18.62 -13.77 4.07
C GLU A 47 17.29 -14.44 4.44
N GLN A 48 16.84 -14.29 5.66
CA GLN A 48 15.56 -14.85 6.11
C GLN A 48 14.39 -14.17 5.43
N GLU A 49 14.42 -12.86 5.32
CA GLU A 49 13.36 -12.10 4.63
C GLU A 49 13.28 -12.48 3.16
N VAL A 50 14.42 -12.62 2.49
CA VAL A 50 14.48 -13.07 1.10
C VAL A 50 13.90 -14.49 0.95
N ALA A 51 14.27 -15.39 1.84
CA ALA A 51 13.80 -16.77 1.80
C ALA A 51 12.29 -16.89 2.02
N LEU A 52 11.71 -15.98 2.79
CA LEU A 52 10.27 -15.96 3.08
C LEU A 52 9.46 -15.11 2.08
N GLY A 53 10.11 -14.52 1.07
CA GLY A 53 9.45 -13.64 0.12
C GLY A 53 9.04 -12.29 0.68
N MET A 54 9.65 -11.86 1.79
CA MET A 54 9.33 -10.61 2.48
C MET A 54 10.26 -9.46 2.08
N ASP A 55 11.02 -9.62 1.01
CA ASP A 55 11.98 -8.66 0.50
C ASP A 55 11.36 -7.67 -0.50
N THR A 56 10.12 -7.28 -0.24
CA THR A 56 9.34 -6.38 -1.08
C THR A 56 8.30 -5.66 -0.22
N HIS A 57 7.52 -4.78 -0.84
CA HIS A 57 6.42 -4.12 -0.14
C HIS A 57 5.35 -5.12 0.30
N CYS A 58 4.62 -4.75 1.35
CA CYS A 58 3.51 -5.52 1.90
C CYS A 58 2.24 -4.69 1.83
N LEU A 59 1.14 -5.29 1.42
CA LEU A 59 -0.18 -4.66 1.48
C LEU A 59 -1.03 -5.39 2.52
N VAL A 60 -1.62 -4.62 3.42
CA VAL A 60 -2.57 -5.12 4.42
C VAL A 60 -3.92 -4.49 4.16
N THR A 61 -4.96 -5.31 4.16
CA THR A 61 -6.34 -4.87 3.94
C THR A 61 -7.19 -5.16 5.17
N VAL A 62 -8.47 -4.83 5.08
CA VAL A 62 -9.46 -5.15 6.12
C VAL A 62 -9.47 -6.67 6.40
N ASP A 63 -9.81 -7.05 7.63
CA ASP A 63 -9.81 -8.45 8.11
C ASP A 63 -8.40 -9.09 8.10
N GLN A 64 -7.35 -8.27 8.22
CA GLN A 64 -5.97 -8.73 8.29
C GLN A 64 -5.48 -9.47 7.04
N GLY A 65 -6.10 -9.24 5.90
CA GLY A 65 -5.60 -9.72 4.62
C GLY A 65 -4.22 -9.14 4.35
N THR A 66 -3.26 -9.98 3.95
CA THR A 66 -1.86 -9.56 3.78
C THR A 66 -1.22 -10.25 2.59
N ALA A 67 -0.50 -9.49 1.77
CA ALA A 67 0.27 -10.06 0.66
C ALA A 67 1.51 -9.21 0.39
N TYR A 68 2.56 -9.87 -0.05
CA TYR A 68 3.84 -9.24 -0.40
C TYR A 68 4.00 -9.14 -1.91
N GLY A 69 4.53 -8.01 -2.39
CA GLY A 69 4.85 -7.83 -3.81
C GLY A 69 3.64 -7.86 -4.73
N CYS A 70 2.46 -7.53 -4.23
CA CYS A 70 1.20 -7.70 -4.96
C CYS A 70 0.76 -6.49 -5.76
N VAL A 71 1.33 -5.31 -5.55
CA VAL A 71 0.92 -4.09 -6.26
C VAL A 71 1.61 -4.07 -7.62
N ARG A 72 0.85 -4.20 -8.69
CA ARG A 72 1.35 -4.19 -10.07
C ARG A 72 1.36 -2.80 -10.67
N GLU A 73 0.35 -2.00 -10.36
CA GLU A 73 0.26 -0.62 -10.81
C GLU A 73 -0.26 0.26 -9.68
N ALA A 74 0.28 1.47 -9.57
CA ALA A 74 -0.21 2.47 -8.64
C ALA A 74 -0.10 3.85 -9.30
N VAL A 75 -1.22 4.54 -9.44
CA VAL A 75 -1.29 5.86 -10.05
C VAL A 75 -2.09 6.77 -9.14
N LEU A 76 -1.51 7.88 -8.74
CA LEU A 76 -2.19 8.92 -7.97
C LEU A 76 -2.35 10.15 -8.86
N ASP A 77 -3.59 10.41 -9.28
CA ASP A 77 -3.95 11.54 -10.12
C ASP A 77 -4.82 12.50 -9.29
N GLY A 78 -4.26 13.64 -8.94
CA GLY A 78 -4.92 14.56 -8.02
C GLY A 78 -5.11 13.91 -6.66
N ASN A 79 -6.36 13.63 -6.32
CA ASN A 79 -6.72 12.95 -5.07
C ASN A 79 -7.30 11.55 -5.28
N VAL A 80 -7.13 10.97 -6.47
CA VAL A 80 -7.65 9.63 -6.79
C VAL A 80 -6.48 8.67 -6.95
N LEU A 81 -6.42 7.68 -6.07
CA LEU A 81 -5.42 6.61 -6.14
C LEU A 81 -6.05 5.39 -6.82
N ARG A 82 -5.41 4.93 -7.90
CA ARG A 82 -5.81 3.71 -8.61
C ARG A 82 -4.72 2.67 -8.47
N ILE A 83 -5.10 1.48 -8.03
CA ILE A 83 -4.19 0.38 -7.79
C ILE A 83 -4.67 -0.84 -8.54
N SER A 84 -3.73 -1.53 -9.21
CA SER A 84 -3.94 -2.86 -9.78
C SER A 84 -3.11 -3.86 -9.00
N LEU A 85 -3.73 -4.93 -8.56
CA LEU A 85 -3.11 -5.98 -7.77
C LEU A 85 -2.92 -7.27 -8.58
N ASP A 86 -1.96 -8.06 -8.18
CA ASP A 86 -1.75 -9.40 -8.73
C ASP A 86 -2.97 -10.26 -8.40
N PRO A 87 -3.63 -10.87 -9.40
CA PRO A 87 -4.78 -11.72 -9.15
C PRO A 87 -4.49 -12.90 -8.22
N GLU A 88 -3.26 -13.40 -8.19
CA GLU A 88 -2.87 -14.49 -7.32
C GLU A 88 -2.85 -14.10 -5.83
N ALA A 89 -2.78 -12.81 -5.54
CA ALA A 89 -2.75 -12.29 -4.18
C ALA A 89 -4.14 -12.08 -3.58
N LEU A 90 -5.20 -12.11 -4.39
CA LEU A 90 -6.55 -11.74 -3.94
C LEU A 90 -7.06 -12.61 -2.79
N GLY A 91 -6.77 -13.90 -2.82
CA GLY A 91 -7.15 -14.80 -1.74
C GLY A 91 -6.52 -14.42 -0.40
N SER A 92 -5.23 -14.12 -0.42
CA SER A 92 -4.50 -13.69 0.78
C SER A 92 -4.97 -12.34 1.30
N LEU A 93 -5.40 -11.46 0.39
CA LEU A 93 -5.91 -10.14 0.74
C LEU A 93 -7.40 -10.16 1.11
N ARG A 94 -8.07 -11.28 0.91
CA ARG A 94 -9.51 -11.43 1.15
C ARG A 94 -10.33 -10.46 0.29
N LEU A 95 -9.89 -10.26 -0.95
CA LEU A 95 -10.54 -9.39 -1.92
C LEU A 95 -11.09 -10.20 -3.09
N ASP A 96 -12.15 -9.72 -3.69
CA ASP A 96 -12.77 -10.35 -4.86
C ASP A 96 -12.29 -9.75 -6.18
N ASP A 97 -11.62 -8.58 -6.13
CA ASP A 97 -11.18 -7.86 -7.31
C ASP A 97 -9.82 -7.22 -7.07
N GLY A 98 -8.98 -7.21 -8.09
CA GLY A 98 -7.63 -6.63 -8.04
C GLY A 98 -7.55 -5.16 -8.40
N GLU A 99 -8.66 -4.54 -8.79
CA GLU A 99 -8.69 -3.12 -9.14
C GLU A 99 -9.30 -2.32 -8.00
N ILE A 100 -8.57 -1.31 -7.51
CA ILE A 100 -9.03 -0.48 -6.39
C ILE A 100 -8.89 0.99 -6.77
N GLU A 101 -9.94 1.76 -6.51
CA GLU A 101 -9.94 3.21 -6.71
C GLU A 101 -10.33 3.88 -5.39
N ALA A 102 -9.42 4.68 -4.84
CA ALA A 102 -9.62 5.43 -3.61
C ALA A 102 -9.67 6.92 -3.90
N VAL A 103 -10.80 7.55 -3.58
CA VAL A 103 -10.90 9.01 -3.62
C VAL A 103 -10.50 9.53 -2.24
N ILE A 104 -9.41 10.29 -2.18
CA ILE A 104 -8.83 10.71 -0.91
C ILE A 104 -9.40 12.08 -0.51
N GLU A 105 -10.19 12.09 0.57
CA GLU A 105 -10.77 13.31 1.15
C GLU A 105 -10.19 13.52 2.53
N ALA A 106 -8.89 13.81 2.59
CA ALA A 106 -8.13 14.04 3.82
C ALA A 106 -7.41 15.39 3.72
N PRO A 107 -6.87 15.92 4.83
CA PRO A 107 -6.12 17.18 4.79
C PRO A 107 -4.96 17.11 3.78
N ALA A 108 -4.72 18.22 3.08
CA ALA A 108 -3.73 18.29 1.99
C ALA A 108 -2.32 17.87 2.45
N GLU A 109 -1.94 18.24 3.67
CA GLU A 109 -0.63 17.86 4.22
C GLU A 109 -0.52 16.36 4.48
N ASP A 110 -1.61 15.71 4.88
CA ASP A 110 -1.64 14.26 5.07
C ASP A 110 -1.56 13.54 3.74
N VAL A 111 -2.24 14.05 2.72
CA VAL A 111 -2.18 13.48 1.36
C VAL A 111 -0.78 13.62 0.78
N ALA A 112 -0.14 14.77 0.95
CA ALA A 112 1.21 15.02 0.46
C ALA A 112 2.21 14.05 1.10
N ARG A 113 2.10 13.85 2.41
CA ARG A 113 2.97 12.91 3.14
C ARG A 113 2.69 11.47 2.75
N PHE A 114 1.42 11.10 2.61
CA PHE A 114 1.03 9.77 2.15
C PHE A 114 1.64 9.46 0.79
N ARG A 115 1.54 10.39 -0.14
CA ARG A 115 2.08 10.26 -1.50
C ARG A 115 3.59 10.01 -1.48
N GLU A 116 4.31 10.78 -0.68
CA GLU A 116 5.76 10.68 -0.54
C GLU A 116 6.18 9.33 0.04
N VAL A 117 5.53 8.91 1.12
CA VAL A 117 5.83 7.63 1.77
C VAL A 117 5.40 6.45 0.92
N LEU A 118 4.27 6.55 0.22
CA LEU A 118 3.81 5.50 -0.69
C LEU A 118 4.84 5.24 -1.79
N ALA A 119 5.40 6.29 -2.37
CA ALA A 119 6.45 6.15 -3.39
C ALA A 119 7.66 5.40 -2.83
N GLN A 120 8.04 5.69 -1.61
CA GLN A 120 9.14 5.02 -0.94
C GLN A 120 8.84 3.54 -0.70
N VAL A 121 7.65 3.22 -0.19
CA VAL A 121 7.23 1.84 0.06
C VAL A 121 7.20 1.01 -1.21
N LEU A 122 6.62 1.55 -2.27
CA LEU A 122 6.43 0.80 -3.53
C LEU A 122 7.71 0.68 -4.37
N THR A 123 8.78 1.34 -3.98
CA THR A 123 10.09 1.17 -4.62
C THR A 123 11.07 0.36 -3.77
N TYR A 124 10.59 -0.21 -2.67
CA TYR A 124 11.39 -1.03 -1.77
C TYR A 124 11.49 -2.47 -2.27
N GLY A 125 12.68 -3.05 -2.10
CA GLY A 125 12.89 -4.48 -2.27
C GLY A 125 13.38 -4.87 -3.66
N ARG A 126 13.18 -6.14 -3.99
CA ARG A 126 13.69 -6.72 -5.23
C ARG A 126 12.98 -6.13 -6.45
N THR A 127 13.74 -5.97 -7.52
CA THR A 127 13.27 -5.28 -8.73
C THR A 127 12.17 -6.00 -9.48
N ASP A 128 12.12 -7.33 -9.42
CA ASP A 128 11.09 -8.11 -10.11
C ASP A 128 9.71 -8.04 -9.43
N ALA A 129 9.65 -7.53 -8.21
CA ALA A 129 8.40 -7.31 -7.48
C ALA A 129 7.94 -5.86 -7.48
N LEU A 130 8.69 -4.94 -8.06
CA LEU A 130 8.29 -3.55 -8.16
C LEU A 130 7.09 -3.38 -9.10
N PRO A 131 6.21 -2.38 -8.86
CA PRO A 131 5.12 -2.11 -9.78
C PRO A 131 5.61 -1.84 -11.20
N THR A 132 4.91 -2.38 -12.19
CA THR A 132 5.23 -2.13 -13.60
C THR A 132 4.85 -0.72 -14.02
N ARG A 133 3.94 -0.09 -13.28
CA ARG A 133 3.56 1.32 -13.47
C ARG A 133 3.43 1.99 -12.10
N LEU A 134 4.22 3.01 -11.88
CA LEU A 134 4.21 3.78 -10.63
C LEU A 134 4.23 5.26 -10.95
N ALA A 135 3.13 5.95 -10.64
CA ALA A 135 2.97 7.39 -10.86
C ALA A 135 2.29 8.02 -9.65
N VAL A 136 3.01 8.09 -8.55
CA VAL A 136 2.49 8.62 -7.27
C VAL A 136 3.31 9.81 -6.79
#